data_777c2822027271c32dc44e84dd2898a8
#
_entry.id   777c2822027271c32dc44e84dd2898a8
#
_cell.length_a   1.000
_cell.length_b   1.000
_cell.length_c   1.000
_cell.angle_alpha   90.00
_cell.angle_beta   90.00
_cell.angle_gamma   90.00
#
_symmetry.space_group_name_H-M   'P 1'
#
loop_
_entity.id
_entity.type
_entity.pdbx_description
1 polymer ?
#
loop_
_entity_poly.entity_id
_entity_poly.type
_entity_poly.pdbx_seq_one_letter_code
_entity_poly.pdbx_strand_id
1 'polypeptide(L)'
;MGNDLRQRDRDLAKRITGLDDIFKRLYEDNISGKLSDERFQKLSADYEKEERDLKVLASSLRKEVELEESKSADVDRFLSVVERCTDIPELTPCILHEFVEKIIVHAASDPKGKNRTQEIDIYYKGIGALEMSKVTASMEK
;
A
#
# COMPACT_ATOMS: atom_id res chain seq x y z
N MET A 1 0.37 -12.42 -2.34
CA MET A 1 0.72 -11.47 -1.27
C MET A 1 -0.49 -10.99 -0.46
N GLY A 2 -1.55 -10.52 -1.06
CA GLY A 2 -2.72 -10.05 -0.31
C GLY A 2 -3.43 -11.09 0.55
N ASN A 3 -3.37 -12.35 0.18
CA ASN A 3 -3.97 -13.44 0.96
C ASN A 3 -3.18 -13.76 2.24
N ASP A 4 -1.87 -13.65 2.21
CA ASP A 4 -0.99 -13.84 3.36
C ASP A 4 -1.16 -12.73 4.42
N LEU A 5 -1.25 -11.48 3.99
CA LEU A 5 -1.49 -10.34 4.88
C LEU A 5 -2.85 -10.42 5.59
N ARG A 6 -3.90 -10.82 4.87
CA ARG A 6 -5.24 -11.02 5.45
C ARG A 6 -5.26 -12.18 6.44
N GLN A 7 -4.50 -13.23 6.17
CA GLN A 7 -4.37 -14.36 7.10
C GLN A 7 -3.67 -13.92 8.39
N ARG A 8 -2.59 -13.17 8.28
CA ARG A 8 -1.88 -12.58 9.43
C ARG A 8 -2.78 -11.67 10.27
N ASP A 9 -3.58 -10.81 9.65
CA ASP A 9 -4.54 -9.94 10.37
C ASP A 9 -5.56 -10.78 11.16
N ARG A 10 -6.09 -11.85 10.56
CA ARG A 10 -6.99 -12.78 11.24
C ARG A 10 -6.34 -13.49 12.42
N ASP A 11 -5.10 -13.94 12.27
CA ASP A 11 -4.36 -14.63 13.34
C ASP A 11 -4.06 -13.67 14.49
N LEU A 12 -3.70 -12.42 14.22
CA LEU A 12 -3.53 -11.38 15.24
C LEU A 12 -4.84 -11.08 15.98
N ALA A 13 -5.95 -10.95 15.26
CA ALA A 13 -7.27 -10.73 15.87
C ALA A 13 -7.68 -11.88 16.79
N LYS A 14 -7.44 -13.12 16.38
CA LYS A 14 -7.68 -14.30 17.23
C LYS A 14 -6.82 -14.29 18.50
N ARG A 15 -5.55 -13.93 18.39
CA ARG A 15 -4.66 -13.84 19.55
C ARG A 15 -5.12 -12.76 20.52
N ILE A 16 -5.48 -11.57 20.03
CA ILE A 16 -6.00 -10.46 20.85
C ILE A 16 -7.27 -10.89 21.59
N THR A 17 -8.21 -11.53 20.89
CA THR A 17 -9.43 -12.06 21.53
C THR A 17 -9.11 -13.13 22.56
N GLY A 18 -8.15 -14.01 22.28
CA GLY A 18 -7.70 -15.05 23.22
C GLY A 18 -7.08 -14.47 24.49
N LEU A 19 -6.43 -13.32 24.43
CA LEU A 19 -5.89 -12.62 25.59
C LEU A 19 -7.00 -12.16 26.55
N ASP A 20 -8.15 -11.72 26.06
CA ASP A 20 -9.30 -11.37 26.91
C ASP A 20 -9.78 -12.56 27.72
N ASP A 21 -9.84 -13.75 27.14
CA ASP A 21 -10.20 -14.98 27.84
C ASP A 21 -9.14 -15.37 28.90
N ILE A 22 -7.87 -15.17 28.60
CA ILE A 22 -6.77 -15.39 29.55
C ILE A 22 -6.90 -14.44 30.74
N PHE A 23 -7.20 -13.17 30.53
CA PHE A 23 -7.42 -12.20 31.61
C PHE A 23 -8.56 -12.58 32.53
N LYS A 24 -9.69 -13.05 31.98
CA LYS A 24 -10.81 -13.56 32.79
C LYS A 24 -10.38 -14.72 33.67
N ARG A 25 -9.67 -15.70 33.15
CA ARG A 25 -9.14 -16.83 33.92
C ARG A 25 -8.18 -16.39 35.01
N LEU A 26 -7.24 -15.50 34.70
CA LEU A 26 -6.31 -14.96 35.70
C LEU A 26 -7.03 -14.28 36.83
N TYR A 27 -8.07 -13.50 36.52
CA TYR A 27 -8.88 -12.81 37.49
C TYR A 27 -9.66 -13.81 38.38
N GLU A 28 -10.31 -14.79 37.80
CA GLU A 28 -11.03 -15.85 38.49
C GLU A 28 -10.10 -16.69 39.39
N ASP A 29 -8.94 -17.06 38.90
CA ASP A 29 -7.92 -17.81 39.65
C ASP A 29 -7.32 -17.00 40.78
N ASN A 30 -7.16 -15.70 40.62
CA ASN A 30 -6.71 -14.81 41.67
C ASN A 30 -7.77 -14.71 42.80
N ILE A 31 -9.05 -14.49 42.44
CA ILE A 31 -10.16 -14.42 43.42
C ILE A 31 -10.33 -15.75 44.16
N SER A 32 -10.22 -16.88 43.49
CA SER A 32 -10.37 -18.21 44.11
C SER A 32 -9.15 -18.66 44.92
N GLY A 33 -8.08 -17.87 44.94
CA GLY A 33 -6.86 -18.15 45.70
C GLY A 33 -5.91 -19.15 45.02
N LYS A 34 -6.21 -19.59 43.79
CA LYS A 34 -5.31 -20.46 42.98
C LYS A 34 -4.08 -19.73 42.47
N LEU A 35 -4.19 -18.43 42.27
CA LEU A 35 -3.14 -17.55 41.80
C LEU A 35 -2.89 -16.43 42.82
N SER A 36 -1.62 -16.27 43.25
CA SER A 36 -1.26 -15.20 44.19
C SER A 36 -1.37 -13.83 43.53
N ASP A 37 -1.60 -12.79 44.34
CA ASP A 37 -1.69 -11.40 43.86
C ASP A 37 -0.41 -10.97 43.15
N GLU A 38 0.76 -11.36 43.66
CA GLU A 38 2.05 -11.07 43.04
C GLU A 38 2.20 -11.68 41.62
N ARG A 39 1.82 -12.95 41.49
CA ARG A 39 1.82 -13.61 40.17
C ARG A 39 0.76 -13.05 39.24
N PHE A 40 -0.40 -12.73 39.75
CA PHE A 40 -1.46 -12.10 38.98
C PHE A 40 -0.99 -10.76 38.39
N GLN A 41 -0.37 -9.90 39.22
CA GLN A 41 0.16 -8.61 38.75
C GLN A 41 1.23 -8.79 37.64
N LYS A 42 2.15 -9.72 37.86
CA LYS A 42 3.20 -10.01 36.89
C LYS A 42 2.66 -10.50 35.54
N LEU A 43 1.80 -11.51 35.57
CA LEU A 43 1.20 -12.08 34.38
C LEU A 43 0.29 -11.07 33.66
N SER A 44 -0.49 -10.29 34.42
CA SER A 44 -1.34 -9.25 33.85
C SER A 44 -0.51 -8.19 33.13
N ALA A 45 0.59 -7.74 33.70
CA ALA A 45 1.48 -6.76 33.06
C ALA A 45 2.09 -7.30 31.76
N ASP A 46 2.52 -8.58 31.76
CA ASP A 46 3.10 -9.22 30.58
C ASP A 46 2.06 -9.35 29.44
N TYR A 47 0.85 -9.79 29.75
CA TYR A 47 -0.23 -9.92 28.77
C TYR A 47 -0.76 -8.56 28.28
N GLU A 48 -0.85 -7.56 29.15
CA GLU A 48 -1.19 -6.19 28.73
C GLU A 48 -0.17 -5.60 27.77
N LYS A 49 1.11 -5.88 28.00
CA LYS A 49 2.18 -5.48 27.07
C LYS A 49 2.02 -6.19 25.73
N GLU A 50 1.83 -7.51 25.74
CA GLU A 50 1.59 -8.29 24.53
C GLU A 50 0.37 -7.75 23.76
N GLU A 51 -0.72 -7.47 24.44
CA GLU A 51 -1.94 -6.92 23.82
C GLU A 51 -1.67 -5.58 23.13
N ARG A 52 -0.95 -4.67 23.79
CA ARG A 52 -0.58 -3.38 23.20
C ARG A 52 0.28 -3.57 21.94
N ASP A 53 1.30 -4.42 22.01
CA ASP A 53 2.20 -4.69 20.90
C ASP A 53 1.46 -5.32 19.71
N LEU A 54 0.54 -6.26 19.97
CA LEU A 54 -0.28 -6.87 18.94
C LEU A 54 -1.27 -5.89 18.30
N LYS A 55 -1.87 -4.98 19.06
CA LYS A 55 -2.76 -3.94 18.55
C LYS A 55 -2.02 -2.97 17.62
N VAL A 56 -0.81 -2.58 17.97
CA VAL A 56 0.04 -1.74 17.11
C VAL A 56 0.39 -2.48 15.81
N LEU A 57 0.79 -3.74 15.91
CA LEU A 57 1.11 -4.57 14.76
C LEU A 57 -0.11 -4.77 13.84
N ALA A 58 -1.28 -5.05 14.40
CA ALA A 58 -2.52 -5.20 13.65
C ALA A 58 -2.92 -3.90 12.91
N SER A 59 -2.77 -2.74 13.58
CA SER A 59 -3.03 -1.45 12.96
C SER A 59 -2.09 -1.18 11.77
N SER A 60 -0.81 -1.48 11.92
CA SER A 60 0.20 -1.35 10.88
C SER A 60 -0.11 -2.26 9.68
N LEU A 61 -0.46 -3.51 9.96
CA LEU A 61 -0.81 -4.51 8.94
C LEU A 61 -2.07 -4.11 8.14
N ARG A 62 -3.09 -3.59 8.82
CA ARG A 62 -4.32 -3.12 8.16
C ARG A 62 -4.05 -1.96 7.21
N LYS A 63 -3.19 -1.02 7.59
CA LYS A 63 -2.76 0.08 6.70
C LYS A 63 -2.04 -0.44 5.46
N GLU A 64 -1.21 -1.46 5.61
CA GLU A 64 -0.51 -2.11 4.49
C GLU A 64 -1.50 -2.80 3.54
N VAL A 65 -2.49 -3.52 4.08
CA VAL A 65 -3.57 -4.16 3.29
C VAL A 65 -4.38 -3.11 2.54
N GLU A 66 -4.79 -2.03 3.20
CA GLU A 66 -5.55 -0.92 2.56
C GLU A 66 -4.74 -0.29 1.42
N LEU A 67 -3.44 -0.08 1.62
CA LEU A 67 -2.56 0.47 0.59
C LEU A 67 -2.44 -0.46 -0.62
N GLU A 68 -2.29 -1.77 -0.41
CA GLU A 68 -2.24 -2.75 -1.50
C GLU A 68 -3.58 -2.84 -2.25
N GLU A 69 -4.70 -2.83 -1.54
CA GLU A 69 -6.04 -2.83 -2.14
C GLU A 69 -6.28 -1.57 -2.98
N SER A 70 -5.85 -0.41 -2.49
CA SER A 70 -5.92 0.85 -3.23
C SER A 70 -5.09 0.80 -4.52
N LYS A 71 -3.87 0.31 -4.47
CA LYS A 71 -3.01 0.14 -5.65
C LYS A 71 -3.63 -0.83 -6.68
N SER A 72 -4.17 -1.94 -6.22
CA SER A 72 -4.85 -2.92 -7.08
C SER A 72 -6.07 -2.31 -7.77
N ALA A 73 -6.89 -1.55 -7.04
CA ALA A 73 -8.06 -0.86 -7.60
C ALA A 73 -7.66 0.19 -8.65
N ASP A 74 -6.56 0.90 -8.43
CA ASP A 74 -6.03 1.90 -9.38
C ASP A 74 -5.53 1.23 -10.67
N VAL A 75 -4.84 0.10 -10.55
CA VAL A 75 -4.39 -0.70 -11.69
C VAL A 75 -5.59 -1.25 -12.48
N ASP A 76 -6.59 -1.79 -11.80
CA ASP A 76 -7.81 -2.31 -12.45
C ASP A 76 -8.57 -1.21 -13.19
N ARG A 77 -8.66 -0.02 -12.60
CA ARG A 77 -9.26 1.16 -13.25
C ARG A 77 -8.48 1.56 -14.49
N PHE A 78 -7.16 1.61 -14.41
CA PHE A 78 -6.30 1.91 -15.55
C PHE A 78 -6.47 0.88 -16.67
N LEU A 79 -6.45 -0.42 -16.37
CA LEU A 79 -6.65 -1.48 -17.35
C LEU A 79 -8.03 -1.41 -18.01
N SER A 80 -9.08 -1.09 -17.24
CA SER A 80 -10.43 -0.89 -17.75
C SER A 80 -10.50 0.26 -18.78
N VAL A 81 -9.78 1.35 -18.52
CA VAL A 81 -9.66 2.47 -19.45
C VAL A 81 -8.89 2.08 -20.70
N VAL A 82 -7.77 1.35 -20.56
CA VAL A 82 -7.00 0.82 -21.70
C VAL A 82 -7.85 -0.08 -22.58
N GLU A 83 -8.61 -1.00 -22.02
CA GLU A 83 -9.51 -1.89 -22.78
C GLU A 83 -10.55 -1.12 -23.60
N ARG A 84 -11.13 -0.06 -23.02
CA ARG A 84 -12.09 0.79 -23.75
C ARG A 84 -11.47 1.58 -24.87
N CYS A 85 -10.16 1.80 -24.82
CA CYS A 85 -9.43 2.67 -25.73
C CYS A 85 -8.57 1.93 -26.76
N THR A 86 -8.64 0.60 -26.85
CA THR A 86 -7.82 -0.22 -27.74
C THR A 86 -8.02 0.06 -29.23
N ASP A 87 -9.15 0.62 -29.62
CA ASP A 87 -9.50 0.93 -31.02
C ASP A 87 -9.47 2.43 -31.35
N ILE A 88 -8.65 3.20 -30.63
CA ILE A 88 -8.59 4.65 -30.85
C ILE A 88 -7.63 4.99 -31.99
N PRO A 89 -8.13 5.53 -33.12
CA PRO A 89 -7.28 5.86 -34.27
C PRO A 89 -6.47 7.14 -34.07
N GLU A 90 -6.82 8.00 -33.12
CA GLU A 90 -6.16 9.27 -32.88
C GLU A 90 -6.00 9.57 -31.39
N LEU A 91 -4.85 10.16 -31.05
CA LEU A 91 -4.58 10.64 -29.69
C LEU A 91 -5.21 12.03 -29.50
N THR A 92 -6.40 12.05 -28.90
CA THR A 92 -7.10 13.32 -28.61
C THR A 92 -6.71 13.90 -27.26
N PRO A 93 -6.86 15.22 -27.02
CA PRO A 93 -6.64 15.82 -25.70
C PRO A 93 -7.50 15.19 -24.59
N CYS A 94 -8.69 14.74 -24.94
CA CYS A 94 -9.61 14.05 -24.01
C CYS A 94 -9.04 12.73 -23.51
N ILE A 95 -8.44 11.97 -24.40
CA ILE A 95 -7.77 10.68 -24.08
C ILE A 95 -6.52 10.94 -23.25
N LEU A 96 -5.71 11.93 -23.59
CA LEU A 96 -4.56 12.33 -22.80
C LEU A 96 -4.97 12.73 -21.37
N HIS A 97 -6.05 13.47 -21.20
CA HIS A 97 -6.59 13.83 -19.90
C HIS A 97 -7.06 12.62 -19.07
N GLU A 98 -7.56 11.59 -19.73
CA GLU A 98 -8.03 10.38 -19.05
C GLU A 98 -6.88 9.50 -18.52
N PHE A 99 -5.77 9.39 -19.27
CA PHE A 99 -4.65 8.51 -18.94
C PHE A 99 -3.49 9.19 -18.24
N VAL A 100 -3.20 10.44 -18.57
CA VAL A 100 -2.00 11.13 -18.15
C VAL A 100 -2.30 12.06 -16.99
N GLU A 101 -1.57 11.89 -15.89
CA GLU A 101 -1.66 12.77 -14.73
C GLU A 101 -0.84 14.04 -14.96
N LYS A 102 0.39 13.89 -15.37
CA LYS A 102 1.31 14.99 -15.69
C LYS A 102 2.40 14.57 -16.65
N ILE A 103 2.94 15.55 -17.38
CA ILE A 103 4.11 15.39 -18.23
C ILE A 103 5.16 16.37 -17.75
N ILE A 104 6.37 15.88 -17.48
CA ILE A 104 7.53 16.71 -17.13
C ILE A 104 8.46 16.73 -18.33
N VAL A 105 8.70 17.91 -18.87
CA VAL A 105 9.61 18.13 -19.97
C VAL A 105 10.90 18.73 -19.40
N HIS A 106 12.00 18.00 -19.50
CA HIS A 106 13.30 18.46 -19.06
C HIS A 106 13.95 19.39 -20.08
N ALA A 107 14.90 20.19 -19.62
CA ALA A 107 15.64 21.04 -20.52
C ALA A 107 16.43 20.21 -21.57
N ALA A 108 16.49 20.71 -22.79
CA ALA A 108 17.27 20.05 -23.85
C ALA A 108 18.76 20.03 -23.49
N SER A 109 19.46 18.96 -23.87
CA SER A 109 20.89 18.76 -23.61
C SER A 109 21.77 19.84 -24.24
N ASP A 110 21.37 20.35 -25.41
CA ASP A 110 22.06 21.44 -26.11
C ASP A 110 21.04 22.35 -26.78
N PRO A 111 20.74 23.55 -26.21
CA PRO A 111 19.72 24.47 -26.75
C PRO A 111 20.01 24.99 -28.15
N LYS A 112 21.28 24.98 -28.58
CA LYS A 112 21.73 25.53 -29.88
C LYS A 112 22.33 24.50 -30.81
N GLY A 113 22.53 23.26 -30.38
CA GLY A 113 23.16 22.20 -31.16
C GLY A 113 22.24 21.55 -32.20
N LYS A 114 22.84 20.89 -33.15
CA LYS A 114 22.12 20.14 -34.20
C LYS A 114 21.56 18.80 -33.71
N ASN A 115 22.14 18.23 -32.67
CA ASN A 115 21.70 16.96 -32.08
C ASN A 115 21.09 17.23 -30.68
N ARG A 116 19.83 17.65 -30.63
CA ARG A 116 19.13 17.89 -29.38
C ARG A 116 18.49 16.62 -28.89
N THR A 117 18.78 16.27 -27.65
CA THR A 117 18.03 15.29 -26.91
C THR A 117 17.24 15.96 -25.79
N GLN A 118 15.99 15.58 -25.65
CA GLN A 118 15.11 16.10 -24.60
C GLN A 118 14.47 14.93 -23.89
N GLU A 119 14.57 14.94 -22.59
CA GLU A 119 13.95 13.94 -21.72
C GLU A 119 12.52 14.37 -21.38
N ILE A 120 11.58 13.45 -21.49
CA ILE A 120 10.17 13.65 -21.17
C ILE A 120 9.73 12.52 -20.26
N ASP A 121 9.25 12.86 -19.06
CA ASP A 121 8.65 11.92 -18.12
C ASP A 121 7.13 12.00 -18.19
N ILE A 122 6.49 10.89 -18.44
CA ILE A 122 5.02 10.79 -18.47
C ILE A 122 4.54 10.01 -17.25
N TYR A 123 3.72 10.66 -16.43
CA TYR A 123 3.08 10.06 -15.27
C TYR A 123 1.65 9.68 -15.62
N TYR A 124 1.33 8.40 -15.51
CA TYR A 124 -0.01 7.87 -15.77
C TYR A 124 -0.85 7.84 -14.50
N LYS A 125 -2.13 8.13 -14.63
CA LYS A 125 -3.07 8.09 -13.51
C LYS A 125 -3.17 6.66 -12.94
N GLY A 126 -3.00 6.54 -11.63
CA GLY A 126 -3.17 5.31 -10.88
C GLY A 126 -1.94 4.40 -10.79
N ILE A 127 -0.95 4.53 -11.66
CA ILE A 127 0.24 3.68 -11.69
C ILE A 127 1.57 4.46 -11.55
N GLY A 128 1.50 5.79 -11.52
CA GLY A 128 2.70 6.65 -11.44
C GLY A 128 3.57 6.61 -12.69
N ALA A 129 4.84 6.98 -12.54
CA ALA A 129 5.79 6.88 -13.64
C ALA A 129 6.18 5.42 -13.85
N LEU A 130 5.81 4.88 -15.00
CA LEU A 130 6.46 3.68 -15.48
C LEU A 130 7.86 4.08 -15.96
N GLU A 131 8.89 3.39 -15.51
CA GLU A 131 10.21 3.46 -16.12
C GLU A 131 10.12 2.89 -17.54
N MET A 132 9.47 3.59 -18.41
CA MET A 132 9.55 3.30 -19.82
C MET A 132 10.85 3.94 -20.34
N SER A 133 11.63 3.13 -21.03
CA SER A 133 12.83 3.52 -21.73
C SER A 133 12.73 4.93 -22.31
N LYS A 134 13.73 5.75 -22.01
CA LYS A 134 13.90 7.12 -22.51
C LYS A 134 13.51 7.22 -23.99
N VAL A 135 12.42 7.90 -24.26
CA VAL A 135 12.07 8.25 -25.64
C VAL A 135 12.96 9.44 -26.02
N THR A 136 14.04 9.14 -26.70
CA THR A 136 14.85 10.14 -27.39
C THR A 136 14.08 10.57 -28.64
N ALA A 137 13.40 11.69 -28.57
CA ALA A 137 12.87 12.32 -29.76
C ALA A 137 14.01 13.03 -30.49
N SER A 138 14.58 12.39 -31.49
CA SER A 138 15.41 13.07 -32.49
C SER A 138 14.48 13.92 -33.35
N MET A 139 14.48 15.22 -33.13
CA MET A 139 13.91 16.13 -34.13
C MET A 139 14.90 16.25 -35.29
N GLU A 140 14.76 15.40 -36.30
CA GLU A 140 15.29 15.68 -37.63
C GLU A 140 14.39 16.73 -38.29
N LYS A 141 14.99 17.84 -38.60
CA LYS A 141 14.47 18.75 -39.64
C LYS A 141 15.07 18.38 -40.98
#